data_8077efb9f71ef8c4d3e00850d7b0e4f1
#
_entry.id   8077efb9f71ef8c4d3e00850d7b0e4f1
#
_cell.length_a   1.000
_cell.length_b   1.000
_cell.length_c   1.000
_cell.angle_alpha   90.00
_cell.angle_beta   90.00
_cell.angle_gamma   90.00
#
_symmetry.space_group_name_H-M   'P 1'
#
loop_
_entity.id
_entity.type
_entity.pdbx_description
1 polymer ?
#
loop_
_entity_poly.entity_id
_entity_poly.type
_entity_poly.pdbx_seq_one_letter_code
_entity_poly.pdbx_strand_id
1 'polypeptide(L)'
;NDADCIRFLQWYLPRLGLRWAGFRRVRGQVCKRLRRRLAVLGLKALSDYRALLEEGTAEWRQLDGLCRVSVSRFYRDQGVWNCLERELLPQLGLQALARGETRLRIWSAGCASGDEPYTLALMFALGMRQEL
;
A
#
# COMPACT_ATOMS: atom_id res chain seq x y z
N ASN A 1 23.91 7.56 5.30
CA ASN A 1 23.80 6.44 6.21
C ASN A 1 22.35 6.31 6.73
N ASP A 2 22.04 5.31 7.58
CA ASP A 2 20.67 5.11 8.11
C ASP A 2 20.28 6.22 9.09
N ALA A 3 21.23 6.73 9.87
CA ALA A 3 21.01 7.82 10.82
C ALA A 3 20.62 9.13 10.12
N ASP A 4 21.22 9.42 8.97
CA ASP A 4 20.87 10.61 8.19
C ASP A 4 19.46 10.52 7.63
N CYS A 5 19.07 9.33 7.17
CA CYS A 5 17.71 9.09 6.70
C CYS A 5 16.68 9.25 7.83
N ILE A 6 16.98 8.75 9.01
CA ILE A 6 16.10 8.91 10.19
C ILE A 6 15.93 10.39 10.52
N ARG A 7 17.03 11.16 10.60
CA ARG A 7 16.98 12.61 10.87
C ARG A 7 16.17 13.36 9.81
N PHE A 8 16.38 13.02 8.54
CA PHE A 8 15.62 13.61 7.43
C PHE A 8 14.12 13.30 7.56
N LEU A 9 13.74 12.04 7.82
CA LEU A 9 12.35 11.66 7.98
C LEU A 9 11.70 12.31 9.22
N GLN A 10 12.42 12.42 10.34
CA GLN A 10 11.92 13.11 11.53
C GLN A 10 11.68 14.61 11.28
N TRP A 11 12.48 15.23 10.43
CA TRP A 11 12.28 16.61 9.99
C TRP A 11 11.09 16.75 9.03
N TYR A 12 10.92 15.78 8.13
CA TYR A 12 9.94 15.86 7.04
C TYR A 12 8.54 15.43 7.44
N LEU A 13 8.39 14.32 8.13
CA LEU A 13 7.09 13.68 8.41
C LEU A 13 6.08 14.59 9.12
N PRO A 14 6.46 15.44 10.09
CA PRO A 14 5.53 16.36 10.73
C PRO A 14 4.88 17.35 9.74
N ARG A 15 5.57 17.70 8.65
CA ARG A 15 5.02 18.58 7.60
C ARG A 15 3.89 17.93 6.80
N LEU A 16 3.86 16.58 6.78
CA LEU A 16 2.78 15.79 6.20
C LEU A 16 1.68 15.43 7.20
N GLY A 17 1.74 15.89 8.44
CA GLY A 17 0.86 15.43 9.51
C GLY A 17 1.11 13.98 9.94
N LEU A 18 2.26 13.40 9.57
CA LEU A 18 2.62 12.01 9.86
C LEU A 18 3.52 11.92 11.10
N ARG A 19 3.38 10.83 11.86
CA ARG A 19 4.17 10.59 13.07
C ARG A 19 5.29 9.61 12.80
N TRP A 20 6.51 9.93 13.25
CA TRP A 20 7.69 9.07 13.17
C TRP A 20 7.44 7.65 13.70
N ALA A 21 6.68 7.51 14.78
CA ALA A 21 6.39 6.21 15.38
C ALA A 21 5.80 5.19 14.38
N GLY A 22 4.90 5.64 13.50
CA GLY A 22 4.34 4.81 12.43
C GLY A 22 5.35 4.42 11.34
N PHE A 23 6.35 5.29 11.10
CA PHE A 23 7.36 5.08 10.06
C PHE A 23 8.52 4.17 10.48
N ARG A 24 8.72 3.92 11.77
CA ARG A 24 9.84 3.11 12.27
C ARG A 24 10.01 1.77 11.55
N ARG A 25 8.91 1.06 11.30
CA ARG A 25 8.94 -0.28 10.69
C ARG A 25 9.14 -0.24 9.17
N VAL A 26 8.68 0.83 8.51
CA VAL A 26 8.73 0.96 7.05
C VAL A 26 9.87 1.83 6.55
N ARG A 27 10.65 2.46 7.46
CA ARG A 27 11.73 3.40 7.13
C ARG A 27 12.72 2.86 6.10
N GLY A 28 13.06 1.57 6.19
CA GLY A 28 14.01 0.95 5.26
C GLY A 28 13.60 1.06 3.79
N GLN A 29 12.31 0.89 3.51
CA GLN A 29 11.77 1.05 2.15
C GLN A 29 11.82 2.51 1.70
N VAL A 30 11.42 3.43 2.57
CA VAL A 30 11.44 4.87 2.28
C VAL A 30 12.88 5.35 2.07
N CYS A 31 13.82 4.96 2.94
CA CYS A 31 15.23 5.29 2.81
C CYS A 31 15.84 4.76 1.50
N LYS A 32 15.43 3.55 1.06
CA LYS A 32 15.86 3.00 -0.23
C LYS A 32 15.32 3.82 -1.41
N ARG A 33 14.07 4.27 -1.35
CA ARG A 33 13.46 5.12 -2.36
C ARG A 33 14.14 6.49 -2.41
N LEU A 34 14.41 7.09 -1.24
CA LEU A 34 15.13 8.37 -1.12
C LEU A 34 16.53 8.28 -1.74
N ARG A 35 17.30 7.23 -1.45
CA ARG A 35 18.63 7.05 -2.06
C ARG A 35 18.57 6.97 -3.59
N ARG A 36 17.57 6.27 -4.13
CA ARG A 36 17.35 6.23 -5.59
C ARG A 36 17.01 7.60 -6.15
N ARG A 37 16.20 8.38 -5.43
CA ARG A 37 15.88 9.75 -5.86
C ARG A 37 17.08 10.67 -5.84
N LEU A 38 17.91 10.61 -4.80
CA LEU A 38 19.17 11.34 -4.76
C LEU A 38 20.05 11.05 -5.98
N ALA A 39 20.18 9.77 -6.35
CA ALA A 39 20.95 9.37 -7.52
C ALA A 39 20.37 9.95 -8.82
N VAL A 40 19.05 9.97 -8.97
CA VAL A 40 18.38 10.58 -10.14
C VAL A 40 18.63 12.09 -10.23
N LEU A 41 18.70 12.77 -9.06
CA LEU A 41 18.94 14.21 -8.99
C LEU A 41 20.43 14.57 -9.00
N GLY A 42 21.34 13.60 -9.01
CA GLY A 42 22.78 13.83 -8.90
C GLY A 42 23.25 14.35 -7.53
N LEU A 43 22.41 14.21 -6.49
CA LEU A 43 22.71 14.67 -5.14
C LEU A 43 23.45 13.60 -4.34
N LYS A 44 24.42 14.04 -3.51
CA LYS A 44 25.25 13.12 -2.72
C LYS A 44 24.73 12.89 -1.30
N ALA A 45 24.00 13.85 -0.73
CA ALA A 45 23.53 13.79 0.65
C ALA A 45 22.06 14.21 0.80
N LEU A 46 21.44 13.76 1.88
CA LEU A 46 20.07 14.18 2.23
C LEU A 46 19.99 15.63 2.71
N SER A 47 21.11 16.21 3.14
CA SER A 47 21.24 17.65 3.40
C SER A 47 21.01 18.48 2.14
N ASP A 48 21.59 18.05 1.02
CA ASP A 48 21.46 18.74 -0.26
C ASP A 48 20.02 18.65 -0.78
N TYR A 49 19.40 17.48 -0.58
CA TYR A 49 18.00 17.28 -0.93
C TYR A 49 17.06 18.12 -0.07
N ARG A 50 17.39 18.28 1.21
CA ARG A 50 16.66 19.19 2.09
C ARG A 50 16.77 20.64 1.63
N ALA A 51 17.95 21.12 1.27
CA ALA A 51 18.15 22.46 0.74
C ALA A 51 17.30 22.69 -0.53
N LEU A 52 17.32 21.73 -1.47
CA LEU A 52 16.49 21.76 -2.67
C LEU A 52 14.99 21.88 -2.35
N LEU A 53 14.51 21.15 -1.33
CA LEU A 53 13.12 21.23 -0.90
C LEU A 53 12.76 22.58 -0.28
N GLU A 54 13.68 23.18 0.49
CA GLU A 54 13.48 24.48 1.14
C GLU A 54 13.43 25.65 0.13
N GLU A 55 13.94 25.48 -1.09
CA GLU A 55 13.81 26.40 -2.21
C GLU A 55 12.40 26.43 -2.85
N GLY A 56 11.45 25.65 -2.36
CA GLY A 56 10.04 25.69 -2.80
C GLY A 56 9.75 24.99 -4.12
N THR A 57 10.45 23.93 -4.41
CA THR A 57 10.34 23.17 -5.67
C THR A 57 9.13 22.24 -5.74
N ALA A 58 8.78 21.81 -6.96
CA ALA A 58 7.78 20.76 -7.19
C ALA A 58 8.17 19.39 -6.57
N GLU A 59 9.41 19.29 -6.07
CA GLU A 59 9.99 18.08 -5.49
C GLU A 59 9.27 17.62 -4.22
N TRP A 60 8.55 18.48 -3.53
CA TRP A 60 7.70 18.13 -2.40
C TRP A 60 6.67 17.06 -2.74
N ARG A 61 6.07 17.12 -3.93
CA ARG A 61 5.09 16.11 -4.39
C ARG A 61 5.76 14.75 -4.63
N GLN A 62 6.98 14.76 -5.16
CA GLN A 62 7.75 13.54 -5.36
C GLN A 62 8.10 12.89 -4.03
N LEU A 63 8.57 13.68 -3.06
CA LEU A 63 8.90 13.21 -1.73
C LEU A 63 7.67 12.64 -1.00
N ASP A 64 6.50 13.29 -1.11
CA ASP A 64 5.25 12.75 -0.55
C ASP A 64 4.94 11.36 -1.11
N GLY A 65 5.04 11.19 -2.43
CA GLY A 65 4.87 9.90 -3.09
C GLY A 65 5.86 8.83 -2.63
N LEU A 66 7.13 9.21 -2.39
CA LEU A 66 8.16 8.29 -1.89
C LEU A 66 7.88 7.80 -0.47
N CYS A 67 7.24 8.65 0.36
CA CYS A 67 6.90 8.34 1.74
C CYS A 67 5.60 7.54 1.89
N ARG A 68 4.76 7.50 0.88
CA ARG A 68 3.55 6.68 0.88
C ARG A 68 3.93 5.21 0.69
N VAL A 69 3.96 4.47 1.78
CA VAL A 69 4.22 3.04 1.76
C VAL A 69 2.89 2.30 1.83
N SER A 70 2.46 1.78 0.69
CA SER A 70 1.37 0.82 0.64
C SER A 70 1.91 -0.55 1.09
N VAL A 71 1.28 -1.13 2.10
CA VAL A 71 1.57 -2.49 2.55
C VAL A 71 0.42 -3.36 2.09
N SER A 72 0.63 -4.08 1.01
CA SER A 72 -0.30 -5.07 0.50
C SER A 72 0.43 -6.39 0.30
N ARG A 73 -0.27 -7.49 0.44
CA ARG A 73 0.19 -8.84 0.10
C ARG A 73 -0.99 -9.77 -0.04
N PHE A 74 -0.81 -10.80 -0.82
CA PHE A 74 -1.80 -11.87 -0.97
C PHE A 74 -2.17 -12.49 0.37
N TYR A 75 -3.45 -12.76 0.55
CA TYR A 75 -4.02 -13.45 1.70
C TYR A 75 -3.68 -12.80 3.06
N ARG A 76 -3.46 -11.48 3.07
CA ARG A 76 -3.25 -10.72 4.30
C ARG A 76 -4.52 -10.75 5.13
N ASP A 77 -4.38 -10.88 6.44
CA ASP A 77 -5.51 -11.02 7.38
C ASP A 77 -6.35 -12.27 7.09
N GLN A 78 -5.68 -13.41 7.13
CA GLN A 78 -6.22 -14.74 6.78
C GLN A 78 -7.60 -15.05 7.39
N GLY A 79 -7.89 -14.58 8.61
CA GLY A 79 -9.21 -14.78 9.23
C GLY A 79 -10.34 -14.13 8.44
N VAL A 80 -10.09 -12.97 7.83
CA VAL A 80 -11.07 -12.27 6.98
C VAL A 80 -11.32 -13.08 5.70
N TRP A 81 -10.25 -13.56 5.08
CA TRP A 81 -10.36 -14.38 3.86
C TRP A 81 -11.11 -15.69 4.11
N ASN A 82 -10.83 -16.36 5.23
CA ASN A 82 -11.54 -17.58 5.60
C ASN A 82 -13.05 -17.32 5.83
N CYS A 83 -13.42 -16.21 6.46
CA CYS A 83 -14.83 -15.83 6.63
C CYS A 83 -15.48 -15.50 5.28
N LEU A 84 -14.80 -14.77 4.41
CA LEU A 84 -15.29 -14.47 3.07
C LEU A 84 -15.54 -15.75 2.28
N GLU A 85 -14.57 -16.65 2.24
CA GLU A 85 -14.64 -17.90 1.47
C GLU A 85 -15.72 -18.85 1.96
N ARG A 86 -15.78 -19.07 3.27
CA ARG A 86 -16.63 -20.11 3.85
C ARG A 86 -18.05 -19.67 4.17
N GLU A 87 -18.25 -18.38 4.39
CA GLU A 87 -19.53 -17.88 4.90
C GLU A 87 -20.15 -16.83 3.96
N LEU A 88 -19.46 -15.71 3.73
CA LEU A 88 -20.09 -14.55 3.08
C LEU A 88 -20.29 -14.74 1.58
N LEU A 89 -19.27 -15.18 0.85
CA LEU A 89 -19.36 -15.32 -0.60
C LEU A 89 -20.35 -16.40 -1.04
N PRO A 90 -20.43 -17.58 -0.39
CA PRO A 90 -21.48 -18.55 -0.69
C PRO A 90 -22.89 -18.00 -0.44
N GLN A 91 -23.10 -17.32 0.69
CA GLN A 91 -24.39 -16.69 1.00
C GLN A 91 -24.80 -15.64 -0.03
N LEU A 92 -23.86 -14.76 -0.41
CA LEU A 92 -24.10 -13.74 -1.42
C LEU A 92 -24.36 -14.35 -2.81
N GLY A 93 -23.67 -15.44 -3.14
CA GLY A 93 -23.89 -16.20 -4.36
C GLY A 93 -25.31 -16.78 -4.43
N LEU A 94 -25.75 -17.47 -3.38
CA LEU A 94 -27.11 -18.02 -3.28
C LEU A 94 -28.20 -16.92 -3.36
N GLN A 95 -27.98 -15.79 -2.68
CA GLN A 95 -28.89 -14.65 -2.76
C GLN A 95 -28.96 -14.04 -4.17
N ALA A 96 -27.82 -13.94 -4.87
CA ALA A 96 -27.78 -13.47 -6.23
C ALA A 96 -28.55 -14.40 -7.18
N LEU A 97 -28.31 -15.71 -7.06
CA LEU A 97 -29.05 -16.73 -7.84
C LEU A 97 -30.55 -16.68 -7.59
N ALA A 98 -30.97 -16.52 -6.33
CA ALA A 98 -32.39 -16.38 -5.98
C ALA A 98 -33.05 -15.12 -6.63
N ARG A 99 -32.26 -14.10 -6.96
CA ARG A 99 -32.71 -12.91 -7.70
C ARG A 99 -32.55 -13.04 -9.23
N GLY A 100 -32.13 -14.19 -9.72
CA GLY A 100 -31.86 -14.41 -11.14
C GLY A 100 -30.57 -13.74 -11.64
N GLU A 101 -29.69 -13.35 -10.73
CA GLU A 101 -28.39 -12.75 -11.06
C GLU A 101 -27.34 -13.84 -11.24
N THR A 102 -26.56 -13.75 -12.29
CA THR A 102 -25.46 -14.72 -12.59
C THR A 102 -24.08 -14.16 -12.29
N ARG A 103 -24.01 -12.99 -11.66
CA ARG A 103 -22.74 -12.27 -11.42
C ARG A 103 -22.75 -11.59 -10.06
N LEU A 104 -21.66 -11.75 -9.30
CA LEU A 104 -21.35 -10.90 -8.16
C LEU A 104 -20.42 -9.78 -8.59
N ARG A 105 -20.72 -8.56 -8.16
CA ARG A 105 -19.84 -7.41 -8.33
C ARG A 105 -19.20 -7.07 -7.00
N ILE A 106 -17.88 -7.11 -6.95
CA ILE A 106 -17.13 -6.86 -5.73
C ILE A 106 -16.22 -5.65 -5.96
N TRP A 107 -16.25 -4.70 -5.05
CA TRP A 107 -15.38 -3.54 -5.05
C TRP A 107 -14.37 -3.64 -3.90
N SER A 108 -13.07 -3.73 -4.25
CA SER A 108 -11.97 -3.69 -3.29
C SER A 108 -11.44 -2.25 -3.19
N ALA A 109 -11.87 -1.54 -2.17
CA ALA A 109 -11.48 -0.15 -1.95
C ALA A 109 -10.12 -0.06 -1.26
N GLY A 110 -9.18 0.72 -1.83
CA GLY A 110 -7.86 0.93 -1.24
C GLY A 110 -6.90 -0.25 -1.38
N CYS A 111 -7.08 -1.08 -2.37
CA CYS A 111 -6.33 -2.33 -2.60
C CYS A 111 -4.84 -2.16 -2.95
N ALA A 112 -4.30 -0.96 -2.89
CA ALA A 112 -2.89 -0.63 -3.11
C ALA A 112 -2.28 -1.25 -4.39
N SER A 113 -1.48 -2.33 -4.27
CA SER A 113 -0.89 -3.05 -5.41
C SER A 113 -1.82 -4.06 -6.08
N GLY A 114 -3.05 -4.22 -5.59
CA GLY A 114 -4.03 -5.13 -6.17
C GLY A 114 -4.04 -6.53 -5.59
N ASP A 115 -3.28 -6.80 -4.52
CA ASP A 115 -3.21 -8.15 -3.92
C ASP A 115 -4.57 -8.65 -3.42
N GLU A 116 -5.45 -7.76 -2.94
CA GLU A 116 -6.80 -8.12 -2.48
C GLU A 116 -7.72 -8.61 -3.62
N PRO A 117 -7.94 -7.84 -4.71
CA PRO A 117 -8.78 -8.32 -5.80
C PRO A 117 -8.19 -9.54 -6.50
N TYR A 118 -6.86 -9.69 -6.56
CA TYR A 118 -6.24 -10.91 -7.06
C TYR A 118 -6.45 -12.09 -6.10
N THR A 119 -6.40 -11.87 -4.78
CA THR A 119 -6.73 -12.92 -3.80
C THR A 119 -8.17 -13.40 -4.01
N LEU A 120 -9.13 -12.48 -4.15
CA LEU A 120 -10.52 -12.83 -4.45
C LEU A 120 -10.65 -13.62 -5.76
N ALA A 121 -10.01 -13.16 -6.82
CA ALA A 121 -10.04 -13.85 -8.11
C ALA A 121 -9.49 -15.28 -8.02
N LEU A 122 -8.41 -15.49 -7.26
CA LEU A 122 -7.83 -16.80 -7.03
C LEU A 122 -8.75 -17.70 -6.19
N MET A 123 -9.41 -17.17 -5.16
CA MET A 123 -10.38 -17.92 -4.36
C MET A 123 -11.52 -18.44 -5.24
N PHE A 124 -12.09 -17.59 -6.10
CA PHE A 124 -13.12 -18.03 -7.05
C PHE A 124 -12.60 -19.03 -8.08
N ALA A 125 -11.38 -18.86 -8.57
CA ALA A 125 -10.81 -19.75 -9.58
C ALA A 125 -10.44 -21.13 -9.04
N LEU A 126 -9.99 -21.21 -7.79
CA LEU A 126 -9.40 -22.43 -7.21
C LEU A 126 -10.34 -23.15 -6.22
N GLY A 127 -11.20 -22.42 -5.50
CA GLY A 127 -12.02 -22.97 -4.42
C GLY A 127 -13.50 -22.99 -4.71
N MET A 128 -14.09 -21.85 -5.00
CA MET A 128 -15.54 -21.69 -5.04
C MET A 128 -16.23 -22.23 -6.30
N ARG A 129 -15.50 -22.60 -7.33
CA ARG A 129 -16.07 -23.14 -8.58
C ARG A 129 -16.70 -24.53 -8.41
N GLN A 130 -16.42 -25.20 -7.31
CA GLN A 130 -16.88 -26.57 -7.05
C GLN A 130 -18.11 -26.63 -6.15
N GLU A 131 -18.52 -25.50 -5.53
CA GLU A 131 -19.61 -25.46 -4.56
C GLU A 131 -20.86 -24.67 -5.02
N LEU A 132 -20.82 -24.06 -6.20
CA LEU A 132 -21.93 -23.36 -6.86
C LEU A 132 -22.32 -24.04 -8.19
#